data_39ede12aa394c7ace953d9626cf3434a
#
_entry.id   39ede12aa394c7ace953d9626cf3434a
#
_cell.length_a   1.000
_cell.length_b   1.000
_cell.length_c   1.000
_cell.angle_alpha   90.00
_cell.angle_beta   90.00
_cell.angle_gamma   90.00
#
_symmetry.space_group_name_H-M   'P 1'
#
loop_
_entity.id
_entity.type
_entity.pdbx_description
1 polymer ?
#
loop_
_entity_poly.entity_id
_entity_poly.type
_entity_poly.pdbx_seq_one_letter_code
_entity_poly.pdbx_strand_id
1 'polypeptide(L)'
;MKPKTLLIKNALVLATMDDSGREIKGGDVYIEGPEIRKVGKGLKVKADTVIDAKNCVVMPGMVNTHHHLYQTLTRNLPKVQDAELFDWLVYLYDIWKHVNPEAIYASTQAGLGELLLTGCTTSSDHLYLFPKKDSGFFIDTQIAAAREVGMRFTATRGSMSRGRSKGGLPPDSVVQKEDFILKDCERLINKFHGREKFAMTHVAMAPCSPFSVTTELLKITAEMAKKWGVRMHTHLAETKDEEAFCKKLFRMRPLEYMESVGWVEEGNAWFAHCVYINEAEAKKMGHTHTGVAHCPCSNLRLGSGIAPVPMFLRHKVPVGLGVDGSASNDSSDMLGEARQCMLVHRLDNVKAMPARKALELATRGGAAVLGRSDIGSIEPGKAADIAVFDVSGLDYIGSKSDPLASLLFCGASHRTKYTVVNGEIVVKNGRLAKVNEFKLAERANKAASSLYRKAGV
;
A
#
# COMPACT_ATOMS: atom_id res chain seq x y z
N MET A 1 -31.09 -6.95 11.83
CA MET A 1 -31.47 -6.04 10.72
C MET A 1 -31.09 -6.71 9.40
N LYS A 2 -31.89 -6.52 8.33
CA LYS A 2 -31.48 -7.00 6.98
C LYS A 2 -30.21 -6.25 6.53
N PRO A 3 -29.25 -6.91 5.89
CA PRO A 3 -28.08 -6.22 5.35
C PRO A 3 -28.52 -5.19 4.31
N LYS A 4 -27.87 -4.02 4.31
CA LYS A 4 -28.09 -3.01 3.26
C LYS A 4 -27.67 -3.56 1.91
N THR A 5 -28.40 -3.21 0.86
CA THR A 5 -28.13 -3.69 -0.50
C THR A 5 -27.72 -2.54 -1.42
N LEU A 6 -26.74 -2.80 -2.30
CA LEU A 6 -26.24 -1.84 -3.27
C LEU A 6 -26.20 -2.50 -4.66
N LEU A 7 -26.70 -1.80 -5.67
CA LEU A 7 -26.58 -2.20 -7.08
C LEU A 7 -25.77 -1.14 -7.83
N ILE A 8 -24.62 -1.53 -8.40
CA ILE A 8 -23.88 -0.76 -9.39
C ILE A 8 -24.29 -1.31 -10.74
N LYS A 9 -24.85 -0.49 -11.64
CA LYS A 9 -25.41 -0.96 -12.91
C LYS A 9 -24.95 -0.14 -14.12
N ASN A 10 -25.12 -0.74 -15.31
CA ASN A 10 -24.87 -0.11 -16.61
C ASN A 10 -23.40 0.31 -16.82
N ALA A 11 -22.41 -0.32 -16.20
CA ALA A 11 -21.01 0.05 -16.39
C ALA A 11 -20.64 0.09 -17.88
N LEU A 12 -19.93 1.15 -18.33
CA LEU A 12 -19.38 1.15 -19.70
C LEU A 12 -18.53 -0.10 -19.91
N VAL A 13 -17.69 -0.39 -18.93
CA VAL A 13 -16.97 -1.65 -18.79
C VAL A 13 -16.90 -2.00 -17.29
N LEU A 14 -17.23 -3.23 -16.94
CA LEU A 14 -16.98 -3.85 -15.66
C LEU A 14 -15.81 -4.83 -15.83
N ALA A 15 -14.64 -4.48 -15.31
CA ALA A 15 -13.47 -5.33 -15.29
C ALA A 15 -13.43 -6.12 -13.98
N THR A 16 -13.55 -7.43 -14.04
CA THR A 16 -13.65 -8.28 -12.84
C THR A 16 -12.29 -8.52 -12.18
N MET A 17 -11.20 -8.46 -12.93
CA MET A 17 -9.85 -8.86 -12.51
C MET A 17 -9.79 -10.27 -11.89
N ASP A 18 -10.73 -11.13 -12.25
CA ASP A 18 -10.72 -12.55 -11.91
C ASP A 18 -9.67 -13.32 -12.73
N ASP A 19 -9.53 -14.63 -12.52
CA ASP A 19 -8.54 -15.45 -13.22
C ASP A 19 -8.72 -15.46 -14.73
N SER A 20 -9.96 -15.27 -15.21
CA SER A 20 -10.28 -15.21 -16.65
C SER A 20 -10.19 -13.78 -17.22
N GLY A 21 -9.96 -12.75 -16.39
CA GLY A 21 -9.82 -11.36 -16.83
C GLY A 21 -11.06 -10.81 -17.53
N ARG A 22 -12.27 -11.20 -17.09
CA ARG A 22 -13.52 -10.81 -17.75
C ARG A 22 -13.77 -9.31 -17.76
N GLU A 23 -14.18 -8.80 -18.92
CA GLU A 23 -14.65 -7.42 -19.11
C GLU A 23 -16.07 -7.44 -19.63
N ILE A 24 -17.04 -6.97 -18.85
CA ILE A 24 -18.47 -7.03 -19.14
C ILE A 24 -18.98 -5.64 -19.54
N LYS A 25 -19.25 -5.43 -20.82
CA LYS A 25 -19.90 -4.19 -21.31
C LYS A 25 -21.35 -4.13 -20.84
N GLY A 26 -21.73 -3.02 -20.20
CA GLY A 26 -23.03 -2.88 -19.56
C GLY A 26 -23.17 -3.74 -18.31
N GLY A 27 -22.05 -4.04 -17.64
CA GLY A 27 -22.01 -4.92 -16.49
C GLY A 27 -22.63 -4.32 -15.22
N ASP A 28 -23.15 -5.21 -14.37
CA ASP A 28 -23.78 -4.89 -13.09
C ASP A 28 -23.13 -5.68 -11.96
N VAL A 29 -23.08 -5.09 -10.76
CA VAL A 29 -22.65 -5.75 -9.52
C VAL A 29 -23.72 -5.55 -8.46
N TYR A 30 -24.22 -6.64 -7.87
CA TYR A 30 -25.16 -6.61 -6.77
C TYR A 30 -24.48 -7.05 -5.48
N ILE A 31 -24.66 -6.26 -4.42
CA ILE A 31 -23.95 -6.33 -3.15
C ILE A 31 -24.96 -6.43 -2.00
N GLU A 32 -24.72 -7.31 -1.05
CA GLU A 32 -25.48 -7.42 0.22
C GLU A 32 -24.53 -7.29 1.40
N GLY A 33 -24.69 -6.23 2.19
CA GLY A 33 -23.75 -5.92 3.25
C GLY A 33 -22.31 -5.79 2.69
N PRO A 34 -21.34 -6.52 3.24
CA PRO A 34 -19.96 -6.45 2.79
C PRO A 34 -19.63 -7.32 1.54
N GLU A 35 -20.59 -8.14 1.07
CA GLU A 35 -20.31 -9.22 0.12
C GLU A 35 -20.90 -8.96 -1.27
N ILE A 36 -20.10 -9.23 -2.31
CA ILE A 36 -20.57 -9.29 -3.69
C ILE A 36 -21.40 -10.57 -3.88
N ARG A 37 -22.68 -10.43 -4.25
CA ARG A 37 -23.60 -11.56 -4.43
C ARG A 37 -23.77 -11.97 -5.88
N LYS A 38 -23.83 -11.00 -6.80
CA LYS A 38 -24.03 -11.27 -8.22
C LYS A 38 -23.20 -10.33 -9.08
N VAL A 39 -22.68 -10.86 -10.15
CA VAL A 39 -21.94 -10.12 -11.19
C VAL A 39 -22.49 -10.57 -12.54
N GLY A 40 -22.87 -9.61 -13.39
CA GLY A 40 -23.41 -9.96 -14.71
C GLY A 40 -23.88 -8.74 -15.48
N LYS A 41 -24.83 -8.91 -16.37
CA LYS A 41 -25.46 -7.84 -17.16
C LYS A 41 -26.98 -7.93 -17.02
N GLY A 42 -27.62 -6.76 -16.82
CA GLY A 42 -29.07 -6.67 -16.77
C GLY A 42 -29.67 -7.37 -15.54
N LEU A 43 -29.03 -7.28 -14.39
CA LEU A 43 -29.49 -7.92 -13.16
C LEU A 43 -30.86 -7.40 -12.74
N LYS A 44 -31.86 -8.27 -12.74
CA LYS A 44 -33.23 -7.97 -12.27
C LYS A 44 -33.33 -8.13 -10.74
N VAL A 45 -32.71 -7.20 -10.00
CA VAL A 45 -32.73 -7.17 -8.53
C VAL A 45 -33.16 -5.80 -8.01
N LYS A 46 -33.79 -5.77 -6.83
CA LYS A 46 -34.06 -4.53 -6.08
C LYS A 46 -32.91 -4.30 -5.11
N ALA A 47 -32.51 -3.07 -4.93
CA ALA A 47 -31.48 -2.67 -3.97
C ALA A 47 -31.90 -1.35 -3.27
N ASP A 48 -31.46 -1.18 -2.01
CA ASP A 48 -31.71 0.04 -1.21
C ASP A 48 -31.02 1.26 -1.82
N THR A 49 -29.84 1.03 -2.42
CA THR A 49 -29.07 2.07 -3.12
C THR A 49 -28.72 1.59 -4.53
N VAL A 50 -28.83 2.50 -5.50
CA VAL A 50 -28.47 2.22 -6.90
C VAL A 50 -27.46 3.26 -7.36
N ILE A 51 -26.33 2.82 -7.90
CA ILE A 51 -25.33 3.62 -8.61
C ILE A 51 -25.47 3.33 -10.11
N ASP A 52 -25.82 4.34 -10.90
CA ASP A 52 -25.75 4.24 -12.35
C ASP A 52 -24.32 4.58 -12.82
N ALA A 53 -23.62 3.55 -13.29
CA ALA A 53 -22.24 3.63 -13.76
C ALA A 53 -22.14 3.85 -15.27
N LYS A 54 -23.18 4.40 -15.91
CA LYS A 54 -23.13 4.82 -17.31
C LYS A 54 -21.92 5.72 -17.54
N ASN A 55 -21.14 5.44 -18.60
CA ASN A 55 -19.87 6.07 -18.94
C ASN A 55 -18.73 5.85 -17.90
N CYS A 56 -18.89 4.89 -17.00
CA CYS A 56 -17.85 4.60 -16.02
C CYS A 56 -17.16 3.24 -16.28
N VAL A 57 -15.89 3.19 -15.97
CA VAL A 57 -15.17 1.95 -15.73
C VAL A 57 -15.40 1.53 -14.29
N VAL A 58 -15.84 0.30 -14.08
CA VAL A 58 -16.01 -0.32 -12.76
C VAL A 58 -14.96 -1.43 -12.64
N MET A 59 -14.14 -1.37 -11.59
CA MET A 59 -13.10 -2.36 -11.33
C MET A 59 -12.95 -2.62 -9.83
N PRO A 60 -12.24 -3.67 -9.42
CA PRO A 60 -11.92 -3.86 -8.00
C PRO A 60 -11.19 -2.64 -7.45
N GLY A 61 -11.44 -2.31 -6.20
CA GLY A 61 -10.62 -1.34 -5.50
C GLY A 61 -9.16 -1.76 -5.46
N MET A 62 -8.28 -0.80 -5.67
CA MET A 62 -6.84 -1.06 -5.68
C MET A 62 -6.33 -1.35 -4.27
N VAL A 63 -5.21 -2.08 -4.20
CA VAL A 63 -4.57 -2.55 -2.98
C VAL A 63 -3.16 -1.99 -2.92
N ASN A 64 -2.92 -1.05 -2.03
CA ASN A 64 -1.62 -0.46 -1.76
C ASN A 64 -0.83 -1.33 -0.77
N THR A 65 0.32 -1.86 -1.18
CA THR A 65 1.10 -2.84 -0.41
C THR A 65 2.23 -2.23 0.42
N HIS A 66 2.49 -0.92 0.27
CA HIS A 66 3.54 -0.22 1.01
C HIS A 66 3.27 1.28 1.08
N HIS A 67 3.37 1.86 2.27
CA HIS A 67 3.24 3.29 2.54
C HIS A 67 3.98 3.68 3.83
N HIS A 68 4.26 4.98 3.98
CA HIS A 68 4.68 5.63 5.22
C HIS A 68 3.78 6.84 5.46
N LEU A 69 2.60 6.62 6.01
CA LEU A 69 1.55 7.64 6.11
C LEU A 69 1.99 8.91 6.84
N TYR A 70 2.88 8.80 7.84
CA TYR A 70 3.40 9.97 8.54
C TYR A 70 4.20 10.93 7.64
N GLN A 71 4.78 10.43 6.55
CA GLN A 71 5.54 11.20 5.57
C GLN A 71 4.66 12.16 4.75
N THR A 72 3.34 11.97 4.75
CA THR A 72 2.38 12.87 4.08
C THR A 72 2.53 14.34 4.55
N LEU A 73 3.03 14.55 5.77
CA LEU A 73 3.26 15.88 6.31
C LEU A 73 4.57 16.55 5.85
N THR A 74 5.41 15.84 5.09
CA THR A 74 6.73 16.32 4.66
C THR A 74 6.96 16.16 3.17
N ARG A 75 5.89 16.30 2.37
CA ARG A 75 5.94 16.30 0.91
C ARG A 75 6.80 17.43 0.38
N ASN A 76 7.53 17.17 -0.69
CA ASN A 76 8.19 18.18 -1.53
C ASN A 76 9.06 19.19 -0.77
N LEU A 77 9.80 18.75 0.27
CA LEU A 77 10.71 19.62 0.98
C LEU A 77 11.91 20.01 0.08
N PRO A 78 12.18 21.31 -0.14
CA PRO A 78 13.21 21.77 -1.09
C PRO A 78 14.60 21.16 -0.85
N LYS A 79 14.98 21.00 0.42
CA LYS A 79 16.30 20.50 0.81
C LYS A 79 16.61 19.07 0.37
N VAL A 80 15.57 18.27 0.10
CA VAL A 80 15.71 16.83 -0.24
C VAL A 80 15.09 16.46 -1.60
N GLN A 81 14.79 17.45 -2.44
CA GLN A 81 14.23 17.19 -3.76
C GLN A 81 15.19 16.38 -4.64
N ASP A 82 16.49 16.62 -4.53
CA ASP A 82 17.54 16.00 -5.34
C ASP A 82 18.49 15.12 -4.48
N ALA A 83 18.03 14.65 -3.32
CA ALA A 83 18.82 13.81 -2.42
C ALA A 83 18.64 12.32 -2.71
N GLU A 84 19.75 11.56 -2.66
CA GLU A 84 19.70 10.09 -2.63
C GLU A 84 19.18 9.57 -1.28
N LEU A 85 18.77 8.30 -1.23
CA LEU A 85 18.05 7.71 -0.09
C LEU A 85 18.70 7.99 1.28
N PHE A 86 20.01 7.81 1.44
CA PHE A 86 20.64 7.92 2.76
C PHE A 86 20.71 9.37 3.24
N ASP A 87 21.06 10.33 2.37
CA ASP A 87 21.07 11.75 2.70
C ASP A 87 19.65 12.27 2.95
N TRP A 88 18.69 11.80 2.14
CA TRP A 88 17.27 12.06 2.31
C TRP A 88 16.77 11.58 3.69
N LEU A 89 17.09 10.34 4.10
CA LEU A 89 16.74 9.79 5.40
C LEU A 89 17.38 10.59 6.56
N VAL A 90 18.68 10.89 6.47
CA VAL A 90 19.41 11.62 7.52
C VAL A 90 18.77 12.99 7.79
N TYR A 91 18.42 13.72 6.73
CA TYR A 91 17.76 15.01 6.87
C TYR A 91 16.33 14.88 7.45
N LEU A 92 15.54 13.99 6.91
CA LEU A 92 14.14 13.85 7.31
C LEU A 92 13.94 13.24 8.69
N TYR A 93 14.84 12.38 9.16
CA TYR A 93 14.80 11.89 10.54
C TYR A 93 14.89 13.02 11.56
N ASP A 94 15.58 14.11 11.27
CA ASP A 94 15.66 15.28 12.15
C ASP A 94 14.34 16.07 12.23
N ILE A 95 13.47 15.92 11.22
CA ILE A 95 12.10 16.43 11.26
C ILE A 95 11.17 15.39 11.92
N TRP A 96 11.24 14.15 11.47
CA TRP A 96 10.33 13.09 11.90
C TRP A 96 10.47 12.69 13.36
N LYS A 97 11.63 12.92 14.00
CA LYS A 97 11.79 12.71 15.45
C LYS A 97 10.84 13.55 16.31
N HIS A 98 10.14 14.52 15.72
CA HIS A 98 9.15 15.38 16.38
C HIS A 98 7.69 14.94 16.10
N VAL A 99 7.47 13.83 15.39
CA VAL A 99 6.14 13.27 15.18
C VAL A 99 5.50 12.89 16.51
N ASN A 100 4.21 13.18 16.63
CA ASN A 100 3.40 12.93 17.82
C ASN A 100 2.04 12.30 17.43
N PRO A 101 1.19 11.89 18.37
CA PRO A 101 -0.10 11.24 18.04
C PRO A 101 -1.00 12.07 17.13
N GLU A 102 -1.06 13.40 17.29
CA GLU A 102 -1.84 14.29 16.42
C GLU A 102 -1.31 14.28 14.97
N ALA A 103 0.01 14.31 14.79
CA ALA A 103 0.66 14.22 13.50
C ALA A 103 0.37 12.85 12.83
N ILE A 104 0.45 11.75 13.57
CA ILE A 104 0.11 10.40 13.09
C ILE A 104 -1.36 10.32 12.66
N TYR A 105 -2.27 10.84 13.47
CA TYR A 105 -3.69 10.83 13.15
C TYR A 105 -3.99 11.64 11.88
N ALA A 106 -3.50 12.88 11.81
CA ALA A 106 -3.74 13.79 10.69
C ALA A 106 -3.14 13.26 9.38
N SER A 107 -1.89 12.79 9.41
CA SER A 107 -1.22 12.21 8.23
C SER A 107 -1.89 10.95 7.74
N THR A 108 -2.32 10.08 8.66
CA THR A 108 -3.02 8.84 8.31
C THR A 108 -4.34 9.14 7.61
N GLN A 109 -5.15 10.05 8.15
CA GLN A 109 -6.40 10.44 7.48
C GLN A 109 -6.14 11.08 6.12
N ALA A 110 -5.11 11.93 5.98
CA ALA A 110 -4.79 12.60 4.72
C ALA A 110 -4.34 11.60 3.64
N GLY A 111 -3.36 10.75 3.94
CA GLY A 111 -2.85 9.76 2.99
C GLY A 111 -3.90 8.72 2.59
N LEU A 112 -4.63 8.17 3.55
CA LEU A 112 -5.71 7.21 3.28
C LEU A 112 -6.90 7.87 2.56
N GLY A 113 -7.21 9.12 2.88
CA GLY A 113 -8.23 9.90 2.17
C GLY A 113 -7.89 10.09 0.69
N GLU A 114 -6.64 10.42 0.38
CA GLU A 114 -6.15 10.56 -1.00
C GLU A 114 -6.20 9.22 -1.75
N LEU A 115 -5.76 8.12 -1.11
CA LEU A 115 -5.88 6.76 -1.65
C LEU A 115 -7.34 6.40 -1.97
N LEU A 116 -8.29 6.67 -1.06
CA LEU A 116 -9.73 6.41 -1.31
C LEU A 116 -10.26 7.22 -2.50
N LEU A 117 -9.86 8.49 -2.61
CA LEU A 117 -10.27 9.37 -3.72
C LEU A 117 -9.74 8.88 -5.07
N THR A 118 -8.65 8.13 -5.09
CA THR A 118 -8.05 7.55 -6.30
C THR A 118 -8.38 6.07 -6.49
N GLY A 119 -9.35 5.53 -5.71
CA GLY A 119 -9.91 4.18 -5.92
C GLY A 119 -9.18 3.05 -5.23
N CYS A 120 -8.25 3.35 -4.34
CA CYS A 120 -7.64 2.37 -3.45
C CYS A 120 -8.60 2.07 -2.29
N THR A 121 -8.86 0.80 -2.00
CA THR A 121 -9.79 0.35 -0.95
C THR A 121 -9.09 -0.34 0.22
N THR A 122 -7.88 -0.82 -0.01
CA THR A 122 -7.03 -1.48 0.99
C THR A 122 -5.64 -0.88 0.97
N SER A 123 -5.13 -0.47 2.12
CA SER A 123 -3.75 0.01 2.25
C SER A 123 -3.00 -0.71 3.35
N SER A 124 -1.75 -1.08 3.08
CA SER A 124 -0.75 -1.30 4.11
C SER A 124 -0.09 0.02 4.46
N ASP A 125 0.51 0.09 5.64
CA ASP A 125 1.43 1.15 6.04
C ASP A 125 2.68 0.53 6.65
N HIS A 126 3.80 1.24 6.69
CA HIS A 126 5.01 0.84 7.38
C HIS A 126 5.45 1.94 8.36
N LEU A 127 4.78 2.00 9.51
CA LEU A 127 5.17 2.92 10.58
C LEU A 127 6.27 2.30 11.44
N TYR A 128 7.49 2.76 11.27
CA TYR A 128 8.66 2.28 12.00
C TYR A 128 9.30 3.34 12.91
N LEU A 129 8.81 4.57 12.87
CA LEU A 129 9.36 5.71 13.59
C LEU A 129 8.59 5.95 14.90
N PHE A 130 9.28 5.81 16.04
CA PHE A 130 8.68 5.91 17.36
C PHE A 130 9.54 6.82 18.28
N PRO A 131 9.33 8.15 18.28
CA PRO A 131 10.00 9.06 19.20
C PRO A 131 9.73 8.69 20.64
N LYS A 132 10.79 8.62 21.48
CA LYS A 132 10.70 8.10 22.86
C LYS A 132 9.67 8.80 23.76
N LYS A 133 9.41 10.09 23.52
CA LYS A 133 8.49 10.88 24.36
C LYS A 133 7.01 10.62 24.09
N ASP A 134 6.63 10.28 22.83
CA ASP A 134 5.23 10.31 22.39
C ASP A 134 4.79 9.06 21.63
N SER A 135 5.58 7.98 21.64
CA SER A 135 5.38 6.80 20.80
C SER A 135 4.26 5.86 21.25
N GLY A 136 3.63 6.13 22.39
CA GLY A 136 2.54 5.31 22.90
C GLY A 136 1.36 5.29 21.94
N PHE A 137 0.93 4.10 21.54
CA PHE A 137 -0.29 3.88 20.76
C PHE A 137 -0.34 4.51 19.36
N PHE A 138 0.80 4.76 18.71
CA PHE A 138 0.81 5.28 17.34
C PHE A 138 0.06 4.38 16.35
N ILE A 139 0.25 3.06 16.44
CA ILE A 139 -0.47 2.10 15.60
C ILE A 139 -1.97 2.08 15.92
N ASP A 140 -2.35 2.17 17.21
CA ASP A 140 -3.76 2.31 17.63
C ASP A 140 -4.38 3.57 17.00
N THR A 141 -3.63 4.67 16.97
CA THR A 141 -4.05 5.96 16.37
C THR A 141 -4.25 5.81 14.85
N GLN A 142 -3.35 5.13 14.14
CA GLN A 142 -3.50 4.87 12.70
C GLN A 142 -4.73 4.01 12.42
N ILE A 143 -4.94 2.95 13.20
CA ILE A 143 -6.12 2.07 13.05
C ILE A 143 -7.41 2.84 13.28
N ALA A 144 -7.46 3.72 14.29
CA ALA A 144 -8.62 4.58 14.53
C ALA A 144 -8.87 5.53 13.36
N ALA A 145 -7.84 6.21 12.86
CA ALA A 145 -7.92 7.11 11.71
C ALA A 145 -8.39 6.38 10.43
N ALA A 146 -7.89 5.16 10.18
CA ALA A 146 -8.28 4.34 9.05
C ALA A 146 -9.77 3.92 9.12
N ARG A 147 -10.26 3.56 10.31
CA ARG A 147 -11.68 3.24 10.53
C ARG A 147 -12.60 4.44 10.25
N GLU A 148 -12.20 5.62 10.65
CA GLU A 148 -12.99 6.84 10.45
C GLU A 148 -13.13 7.21 8.97
N VAL A 149 -12.07 7.10 8.18
CA VAL A 149 -12.14 7.34 6.73
C VAL A 149 -12.79 6.16 5.99
N GLY A 150 -12.88 4.98 6.61
CA GLY A 150 -13.50 3.77 6.08
C GLY A 150 -12.58 2.95 5.18
N MET A 151 -11.26 3.03 5.35
CA MET A 151 -10.27 2.25 4.62
C MET A 151 -10.08 0.87 5.26
N ARG A 152 -10.00 -0.19 4.43
CA ARG A 152 -9.46 -1.49 4.87
C ARG A 152 -7.96 -1.35 5.07
N PHE A 153 -7.45 -1.73 6.25
CA PHE A 153 -6.10 -1.34 6.66
C PHE A 153 -5.28 -2.52 7.20
N THR A 154 -4.10 -2.72 6.62
CA THR A 154 -3.07 -3.60 7.17
C THR A 154 -2.06 -2.74 7.92
N ALA A 155 -2.24 -2.60 9.22
CA ALA A 155 -1.32 -1.89 10.09
C ALA A 155 -0.06 -2.73 10.30
N THR A 156 1.11 -2.17 10.05
CA THR A 156 2.36 -2.85 10.40
C THR A 156 2.94 -2.27 11.67
N ARG A 157 3.33 -3.12 12.60
CA ARG A 157 4.15 -2.71 13.74
C ARG A 157 5.61 -2.68 13.29
N GLY A 158 6.00 -1.55 12.68
CA GLY A 158 7.37 -1.29 12.28
C GLY A 158 8.27 -1.02 13.49
N SER A 159 9.58 -1.11 13.31
CA SER A 159 10.54 -0.88 14.40
C SER A 159 11.93 -0.57 13.91
N MET A 160 12.67 0.16 14.75
CA MET A 160 14.11 0.36 14.65
C MET A 160 14.73 0.10 16.02
N SER A 161 15.79 -0.74 16.09
CA SER A 161 16.51 -1.06 17.32
C SER A 161 18.00 -0.69 17.27
N ARG A 162 18.50 -0.32 16.06
CA ARG A 162 19.89 0.09 15.83
C ARG A 162 19.95 1.56 15.45
N GLY A 163 20.34 2.43 16.40
CA GLY A 163 20.53 3.86 16.20
C GLY A 163 21.94 4.23 15.76
N ARG A 164 22.20 5.54 15.57
CA ARG A 164 23.50 6.10 15.15
C ARG A 164 24.64 5.65 16.05
N SER A 165 24.44 5.60 17.37
CA SER A 165 25.45 5.14 18.34
C SER A 165 25.86 3.67 18.16
N LYS A 166 25.06 2.89 17.42
CA LYS A 166 25.30 1.46 17.12
C LYS A 166 25.51 1.19 15.63
N GLY A 167 25.88 2.23 14.86
CA GLY A 167 26.15 2.12 13.41
C GLY A 167 24.92 2.05 12.52
N GLY A 168 23.72 2.40 13.03
CA GLY A 168 22.51 2.58 12.24
C GLY A 168 22.37 4.02 11.72
N LEU A 169 21.40 4.27 10.82
CA LEU A 169 21.11 5.61 10.30
C LEU A 169 20.20 6.45 11.21
N PRO A 170 19.17 5.89 11.88
CA PRO A 170 18.22 6.68 12.64
C PRO A 170 18.84 7.27 13.91
N PRO A 171 18.36 8.46 14.35
CA PRO A 171 18.76 9.01 15.63
C PRO A 171 18.39 8.06 16.79
N ASP A 172 19.21 8.01 17.84
CA ASP A 172 18.93 7.15 19.01
C ASP A 172 17.63 7.53 19.76
N SER A 173 17.09 8.72 19.50
CA SER A 173 15.82 9.19 20.07
C SER A 173 14.57 8.50 19.47
N VAL A 174 14.69 7.82 18.34
CA VAL A 174 13.57 7.13 17.65
C VAL A 174 13.72 5.62 17.61
N VAL A 175 14.78 5.07 18.23
CA VAL A 175 14.93 3.61 18.37
C VAL A 175 14.35 3.11 19.69
N GLN A 176 13.86 1.88 19.69
CA GLN A 176 13.20 1.27 20.84
C GLN A 176 13.96 0.04 21.33
N LYS A 177 13.71 -0.36 22.58
CA LYS A 177 14.18 -1.63 23.14
C LYS A 177 13.39 -2.79 22.50
N GLU A 178 14.06 -3.87 22.18
CA GLU A 178 13.46 -5.01 21.46
C GLU A 178 12.34 -5.69 22.26
N ASP A 179 12.50 -5.88 23.57
CA ASP A 179 11.45 -6.43 24.43
C ASP A 179 10.15 -5.57 24.37
N PHE A 180 10.30 -4.26 24.30
CA PHE A 180 9.13 -3.38 24.17
C PHE A 180 8.48 -3.53 22.79
N ILE A 181 9.28 -3.62 21.72
CA ILE A 181 8.82 -3.83 20.35
C ILE A 181 8.00 -5.12 20.26
N LEU A 182 8.54 -6.23 20.76
CA LEU A 182 7.93 -7.56 20.70
C LEU A 182 6.62 -7.63 21.51
N LYS A 183 6.62 -7.08 22.74
CA LYS A 183 5.40 -6.99 23.57
C LYS A 183 4.31 -6.15 22.89
N ASP A 184 4.68 -5.05 22.24
CA ASP A 184 3.73 -4.20 21.53
C ASP A 184 3.20 -4.87 20.26
N CYS A 185 4.02 -5.65 19.54
CA CYS A 185 3.55 -6.51 18.45
C CYS A 185 2.47 -7.48 18.93
N GLU A 186 2.74 -8.23 20.01
CA GLU A 186 1.79 -9.16 20.59
C GLU A 186 0.49 -8.48 21.02
N ARG A 187 0.58 -7.33 21.70
CA ARG A 187 -0.58 -6.52 22.11
C ARG A 187 -1.44 -6.12 20.92
N LEU A 188 -0.82 -5.62 19.85
CA LEU A 188 -1.52 -5.15 18.66
C LEU A 188 -2.18 -6.30 17.89
N ILE A 189 -1.49 -7.42 17.75
CA ILE A 189 -2.04 -8.62 17.11
C ILE A 189 -3.29 -9.10 17.88
N ASN A 190 -3.19 -9.24 19.21
CA ASN A 190 -4.31 -9.68 20.02
C ASN A 190 -5.49 -8.71 20.00
N LYS A 191 -5.23 -7.40 19.91
CA LYS A 191 -6.26 -6.37 19.98
C LYS A 191 -6.95 -6.09 18.64
N PHE A 192 -6.22 -6.17 17.54
CA PHE A 192 -6.69 -5.61 16.27
C PHE A 192 -6.64 -6.55 15.06
N HIS A 193 -5.89 -7.66 15.12
CA HIS A 193 -5.78 -8.55 13.97
C HIS A 193 -7.09 -9.32 13.77
N GLY A 194 -7.89 -8.90 12.78
CA GLY A 194 -9.13 -9.58 12.40
C GLY A 194 -8.86 -10.91 11.72
N ARG A 195 -9.60 -11.95 12.14
CA ARG A 195 -9.54 -13.31 11.58
C ARG A 195 -10.82 -13.70 10.85
N GLU A 196 -11.85 -12.87 10.99
CA GLU A 196 -13.14 -13.05 10.34
C GLU A 196 -13.06 -12.76 8.83
N LYS A 197 -13.98 -13.35 8.07
CA LYS A 197 -14.14 -13.05 6.65
C LYS A 197 -14.36 -11.55 6.45
N PHE A 198 -13.67 -10.96 5.50
CA PHE A 198 -13.72 -9.52 5.18
C PHE A 198 -13.20 -8.60 6.29
N ALA A 199 -12.36 -9.08 7.20
CA ALA A 199 -11.75 -8.27 8.25
C ALA A 199 -11.23 -6.93 7.72
N MET A 200 -11.62 -5.84 8.38
CA MET A 200 -11.22 -4.48 8.00
C MET A 200 -9.82 -4.10 8.49
N THR A 201 -9.27 -4.83 9.45
CA THR A 201 -7.96 -4.54 10.02
C THR A 201 -7.14 -5.81 10.14
N HIS A 202 -5.97 -5.83 9.52
CA HIS A 202 -4.92 -6.81 9.81
C HIS A 202 -3.74 -6.13 10.48
N VAL A 203 -2.94 -6.92 11.21
CA VAL A 203 -1.67 -6.47 11.78
C VAL A 203 -0.55 -7.35 11.22
N ALA A 204 0.55 -6.74 10.82
CA ALA A 204 1.77 -7.41 10.40
C ALA A 204 2.96 -6.90 11.23
N MET A 205 4.00 -7.70 11.36
CA MET A 205 5.24 -7.32 12.03
C MET A 205 6.23 -6.77 11.00
N ALA A 206 6.87 -5.62 11.28
CA ALA A 206 7.64 -4.94 10.23
C ALA A 206 8.89 -4.21 10.74
N PRO A 207 9.93 -4.91 11.20
CA PRO A 207 11.26 -4.31 11.36
C PRO A 207 11.66 -3.53 10.10
N CYS A 208 12.22 -2.33 10.27
CA CYS A 208 12.31 -1.34 9.18
C CYS A 208 13.17 -1.82 7.99
N SER A 209 14.37 -2.34 8.26
CA SER A 209 15.31 -2.80 7.21
C SER A 209 16.44 -3.62 7.83
N PRO A 210 17.22 -4.40 7.05
CA PRO A 210 18.37 -5.14 7.55
C PRO A 210 19.41 -4.29 8.29
N PHE A 211 19.53 -3.01 7.94
CA PHE A 211 20.53 -2.10 8.54
C PHE A 211 20.00 -1.28 9.73
N SER A 212 18.71 -1.33 10.05
CA SER A 212 18.09 -0.53 11.12
C SER A 212 17.67 -1.33 12.34
N VAL A 213 17.82 -2.64 12.31
CA VAL A 213 17.50 -3.57 13.40
C VAL A 213 18.62 -4.59 13.65
N THR A 214 18.53 -5.35 14.74
CA THR A 214 19.46 -6.45 15.00
C THR A 214 19.03 -7.74 14.31
N THR A 215 19.97 -8.65 14.11
CA THR A 215 19.71 -9.99 13.59
C THR A 215 18.76 -10.78 14.51
N GLU A 216 18.91 -10.59 15.83
CA GLU A 216 18.08 -11.25 16.82
C GLU A 216 16.61 -10.81 16.72
N LEU A 217 16.36 -9.49 16.58
CA LEU A 217 14.99 -9.01 16.38
C LEU A 217 14.35 -9.59 15.12
N LEU A 218 15.11 -9.75 14.01
CA LEU A 218 14.58 -10.36 12.79
C LEU A 218 14.19 -11.81 13.00
N LYS A 219 15.05 -12.62 13.68
CA LYS A 219 14.77 -14.03 14.00
C LYS A 219 13.53 -14.18 14.86
N ILE A 220 13.49 -13.46 15.99
CA ILE A 220 12.33 -13.52 16.90
C ILE A 220 11.05 -13.04 16.19
N THR A 221 11.14 -12.03 15.30
CA THR A 221 10.01 -11.58 14.50
C THR A 221 9.47 -12.71 13.62
N ALA A 222 10.34 -13.48 12.95
CA ALA A 222 9.93 -14.61 12.10
C ALA A 222 9.23 -15.71 12.93
N GLU A 223 9.79 -16.08 14.08
CA GLU A 223 9.19 -17.05 15.00
C GLU A 223 7.82 -16.60 15.52
N MET A 224 7.72 -15.34 15.95
CA MET A 224 6.47 -14.77 16.43
C MET A 224 5.42 -14.70 15.33
N ALA A 225 5.78 -14.25 14.14
CA ALA A 225 4.86 -14.15 13.00
C ALA A 225 4.27 -15.52 12.64
N LYS A 226 5.10 -16.55 12.64
CA LYS A 226 4.69 -17.96 12.46
C LYS A 226 3.74 -18.42 13.57
N LYS A 227 4.09 -18.16 14.84
CA LYS A 227 3.26 -18.51 16.02
C LYS A 227 1.87 -17.87 15.95
N TRP A 228 1.80 -16.60 15.57
CA TRP A 228 0.55 -15.83 15.56
C TRP A 228 -0.22 -15.92 14.24
N GLY A 229 0.37 -16.51 13.21
CA GLY A 229 -0.22 -16.58 11.87
C GLY A 229 -0.41 -15.21 11.23
N VAL A 230 0.54 -14.30 11.43
CA VAL A 230 0.57 -12.96 10.82
C VAL A 230 1.71 -12.84 9.83
N ARG A 231 1.62 -11.87 8.94
CA ARG A 231 2.65 -11.63 7.92
C ARG A 231 3.75 -10.70 8.43
N MET A 232 4.85 -10.68 7.67
CA MET A 232 6.02 -9.84 7.93
C MET A 232 6.31 -8.92 6.76
N HIS A 233 6.81 -7.72 7.05
CA HIS A 233 7.17 -6.74 6.05
C HIS A 233 8.48 -6.02 6.40
N THR A 234 9.28 -5.69 5.38
CA THR A 234 10.47 -4.85 5.52
C THR A 234 10.91 -4.28 4.17
N HIS A 235 11.75 -3.24 4.17
CA HIS A 235 12.49 -2.81 2.98
C HIS A 235 13.59 -3.80 2.69
N LEU A 236 13.82 -4.11 1.41
CA LEU A 236 14.87 -5.04 1.02
C LEU A 236 15.42 -4.74 -0.37
N ALA A 237 16.75 -4.78 -0.47
CA ALA A 237 17.48 -4.67 -1.73
C ALA A 237 17.07 -3.43 -2.55
N GLU A 238 16.87 -2.30 -1.88
CA GLU A 238 16.45 -1.05 -2.51
C GLU A 238 17.63 -0.35 -3.19
N THR A 239 18.80 -0.30 -2.54
CA THR A 239 19.98 0.41 -3.03
C THR A 239 21.23 -0.47 -3.02
N LYS A 240 22.25 -0.06 -3.78
CA LYS A 240 23.58 -0.72 -3.75
C LYS A 240 24.26 -0.58 -2.39
N ASP A 241 23.97 0.48 -1.65
CA ASP A 241 24.52 0.71 -0.31
C ASP A 241 24.03 -0.32 0.68
N GLU A 242 22.77 -0.74 0.58
CA GLU A 242 22.23 -1.84 1.39
C GLU A 242 22.92 -3.17 1.05
N GLU A 243 23.15 -3.46 -0.23
CA GLU A 243 23.89 -4.66 -0.64
C GLU A 243 25.32 -4.64 -0.09
N ALA A 244 26.02 -3.49 -0.19
CA ALA A 244 27.37 -3.32 0.36
C ALA A 244 27.37 -3.49 1.88
N PHE A 245 26.39 -2.94 2.58
CA PHE A 245 26.21 -3.09 4.03
C PHE A 245 26.02 -4.56 4.43
N CYS A 246 25.11 -5.28 3.79
CA CYS A 246 24.85 -6.69 4.09
C CYS A 246 26.09 -7.58 3.80
N LYS A 247 26.78 -7.36 2.68
CA LYS A 247 28.01 -8.07 2.37
C LYS A 247 29.13 -7.81 3.36
N LYS A 248 29.26 -6.56 3.84
CA LYS A 248 30.28 -6.17 4.83
C LYS A 248 30.06 -6.81 6.20
N LEU A 249 28.80 -6.75 6.70
CA LEU A 249 28.49 -7.19 8.05
C LEU A 249 28.14 -8.69 8.14
N PHE A 250 27.40 -9.20 7.18
CA PHE A 250 26.84 -10.56 7.24
C PHE A 250 27.49 -11.52 6.25
N ARG A 251 28.34 -11.03 5.33
CA ARG A 251 28.94 -11.81 4.23
C ARG A 251 27.92 -12.42 3.27
N MET A 252 26.71 -11.84 3.21
CA MET A 252 25.56 -12.31 2.45
C MET A 252 24.96 -11.16 1.63
N ARG A 253 24.25 -11.50 0.55
CA ARG A 253 23.38 -10.57 -0.14
C ARG A 253 22.11 -10.32 0.70
N PRO A 254 21.36 -9.22 0.48
CA PRO A 254 20.18 -8.90 1.29
C PRO A 254 19.18 -10.03 1.41
N LEU A 255 18.77 -10.68 0.30
CA LEU A 255 17.80 -11.79 0.35
C LEU A 255 18.36 -13.05 1.06
N GLU A 256 19.61 -13.37 0.81
CA GLU A 256 20.29 -14.49 1.49
C GLU A 256 20.34 -14.26 3.00
N TYR A 257 20.63 -13.05 3.44
CA TYR A 257 20.57 -12.67 4.85
C TYR A 257 19.16 -12.84 5.42
N MET A 258 18.12 -12.36 4.73
CA MET A 258 16.72 -12.51 5.17
C MET A 258 16.29 -14.00 5.24
N GLU A 259 16.79 -14.84 4.33
CA GLU A 259 16.60 -16.29 4.40
C GLU A 259 17.23 -16.87 5.66
N SER A 260 18.47 -16.47 5.98
CA SER A 260 19.22 -16.98 7.16
C SER A 260 18.55 -16.66 8.50
N VAL A 261 17.63 -15.70 8.53
CA VAL A 261 16.84 -15.29 9.71
C VAL A 261 15.38 -15.73 9.65
N GLY A 262 15.01 -16.62 8.71
CA GLY A 262 13.67 -17.24 8.65
C GLY A 262 12.59 -16.41 7.96
N TRP A 263 12.95 -15.42 7.13
CA TRP A 263 11.99 -14.53 6.47
C TRP A 263 11.55 -14.98 5.06
N VAL A 264 12.32 -15.89 4.45
CA VAL A 264 12.02 -16.40 3.11
C VAL A 264 11.43 -17.81 3.25
N GLU A 265 10.26 -17.89 3.87
CA GLU A 265 9.47 -19.11 4.03
C GLU A 265 8.14 -18.97 3.30
N GLU A 266 7.41 -20.06 3.14
CA GLU A 266 6.19 -20.10 2.33
C GLU A 266 5.14 -19.08 2.79
N GLY A 267 4.89 -18.08 1.93
CA GLY A 267 3.80 -17.11 2.05
C GLY A 267 3.87 -16.12 3.21
N ASN A 268 4.95 -16.08 3.99
CA ASN A 268 4.97 -15.34 5.27
C ASN A 268 5.35 -13.86 5.16
N ALA A 269 6.13 -13.46 4.15
CA ALA A 269 6.67 -12.11 4.07
C ALA A 269 6.42 -11.45 2.71
N TRP A 270 6.47 -10.12 2.71
CA TRP A 270 6.64 -9.33 1.50
C TRP A 270 7.67 -8.23 1.73
N PHE A 271 8.42 -7.91 0.70
CA PHE A 271 9.49 -6.93 0.73
C PHE A 271 9.17 -5.71 -0.13
N ALA A 272 9.44 -4.51 0.37
CA ALA A 272 9.35 -3.30 -0.43
C ALA A 272 10.60 -3.15 -1.32
N HIS A 273 10.41 -2.55 -2.50
CA HIS A 273 11.38 -2.19 -3.52
C HIS A 273 11.97 -3.36 -4.30
N CYS A 274 12.82 -4.18 -3.72
CA CYS A 274 13.45 -5.34 -4.38
C CYS A 274 14.15 -4.99 -5.72
N VAL A 275 14.82 -3.82 -5.79
CA VAL A 275 15.48 -3.31 -7.00
C VAL A 275 16.67 -4.20 -7.40
N TYR A 276 17.49 -4.60 -6.42
CA TYR A 276 18.73 -5.34 -6.62
C TYR A 276 18.59 -6.84 -6.34
N ILE A 277 17.49 -7.45 -6.81
CA ILE A 277 17.25 -8.89 -6.77
C ILE A 277 17.73 -9.52 -8.08
N ASN A 278 18.52 -10.60 -8.01
CA ASN A 278 18.96 -11.36 -9.17
C ASN A 278 17.98 -12.51 -9.51
N GLU A 279 18.24 -13.21 -10.63
CA GLU A 279 17.34 -14.26 -11.13
C GLU A 279 17.25 -15.47 -10.22
N ALA A 280 18.35 -15.89 -9.57
CA ALA A 280 18.34 -16.99 -8.62
C ALA A 280 17.51 -16.64 -7.37
N GLU A 281 17.64 -15.41 -6.89
CA GLU A 281 16.85 -14.88 -5.78
C GLU A 281 15.36 -14.76 -6.15
N ALA A 282 15.04 -14.28 -7.36
CA ALA A 282 13.67 -14.22 -7.85
C ALA A 282 13.02 -15.60 -7.97
N LYS A 283 13.76 -16.61 -8.46
CA LYS A 283 13.31 -18.01 -8.50
C LYS A 283 12.98 -18.55 -7.11
N LYS A 284 13.83 -18.24 -6.12
CA LYS A 284 13.58 -18.62 -4.71
C LYS A 284 12.32 -17.94 -4.18
N MET A 285 12.18 -16.61 -4.35
CA MET A 285 10.99 -15.87 -3.92
C MET A 285 9.71 -16.41 -4.56
N GLY A 286 9.74 -16.80 -5.84
CA GLY A 286 8.59 -17.42 -6.50
C GLY A 286 8.24 -18.80 -5.91
N HIS A 287 9.25 -19.62 -5.57
CA HIS A 287 9.04 -20.93 -4.95
C HIS A 287 8.45 -20.81 -3.53
N THR A 288 8.87 -19.82 -2.76
CA THR A 288 8.40 -19.58 -1.38
C THR A 288 7.20 -18.65 -1.31
N HIS A 289 6.67 -18.19 -2.43
CA HIS A 289 5.59 -17.19 -2.50
C HIS A 289 5.89 -15.92 -1.68
N THR A 290 7.17 -15.55 -1.55
CA THR A 290 7.60 -14.29 -0.91
C THR A 290 7.22 -13.12 -1.80
N GLY A 291 6.42 -12.18 -1.26
CA GLY A 291 5.83 -11.08 -2.03
C GLY A 291 6.77 -9.88 -2.24
N VAL A 292 6.46 -9.06 -3.25
CA VAL A 292 7.13 -7.79 -3.55
C VAL A 292 6.12 -6.66 -3.60
N ALA A 293 6.38 -5.58 -2.87
CA ALA A 293 5.73 -4.29 -3.05
C ALA A 293 6.60 -3.42 -3.97
N HIS A 294 6.23 -3.32 -5.24
CA HIS A 294 6.93 -2.48 -6.21
C HIS A 294 6.50 -1.02 -6.10
N CYS A 295 7.46 -0.11 -5.89
CA CYS A 295 7.24 1.31 -5.65
C CYS A 295 7.93 2.15 -6.74
N PRO A 296 7.46 2.12 -8.00
CA PRO A 296 8.18 2.72 -9.12
C PRO A 296 8.40 4.23 -9.00
N CYS A 297 7.42 5.00 -8.53
CA CYS A 297 7.59 6.45 -8.38
C CYS A 297 8.67 6.79 -7.36
N SER A 298 8.63 6.20 -6.18
CA SER A 298 9.63 6.42 -5.14
C SER A 298 11.04 5.99 -5.58
N ASN A 299 11.15 4.80 -6.19
CA ASN A 299 12.42 4.29 -6.68
C ASN A 299 13.08 5.22 -7.71
N LEU A 300 12.28 5.79 -8.62
CA LEU A 300 12.75 6.77 -9.60
C LEU A 300 13.10 8.12 -8.96
N ARG A 301 12.26 8.57 -8.04
CA ARG A 301 12.41 9.84 -7.32
C ARG A 301 13.70 9.89 -6.48
N LEU A 302 14.07 8.76 -5.85
CA LEU A 302 15.27 8.62 -5.03
C LEU A 302 16.50 8.09 -5.81
N GLY A 303 16.35 7.82 -7.11
CA GLY A 303 17.43 7.25 -7.92
C GLY A 303 17.82 5.82 -7.54
N SER A 304 16.96 5.10 -6.81
CA SER A 304 17.24 3.71 -6.36
C SER A 304 17.38 2.74 -7.52
N GLY A 305 16.66 2.94 -8.62
CA GLY A 305 16.67 2.10 -9.81
C GLY A 305 15.31 1.51 -10.17
N ILE A 306 15.27 0.46 -10.98
CA ILE A 306 14.03 -0.18 -11.44
C ILE A 306 14.01 -1.64 -10.97
N ALA A 307 13.06 -2.01 -10.13
CA ALA A 307 12.88 -3.41 -9.73
C ALA A 307 12.53 -4.28 -10.95
N PRO A 308 13.11 -5.48 -11.10
CA PRO A 308 12.95 -6.31 -12.30
C PRO A 308 11.60 -7.06 -12.34
N VAL A 309 10.48 -6.33 -12.30
CA VAL A 309 9.12 -6.91 -12.21
C VAL A 309 8.83 -7.92 -13.33
N PRO A 310 9.22 -7.72 -14.60
CA PRO A 310 9.02 -8.75 -15.62
C PRO A 310 9.72 -10.07 -15.30
N MET A 311 10.89 -10.03 -14.63
CA MET A 311 11.60 -11.22 -14.15
C MET A 311 10.83 -11.86 -12.99
N PHE A 312 10.35 -11.08 -12.03
CA PHE A 312 9.52 -11.60 -10.94
C PHE A 312 8.29 -12.35 -11.45
N LEU A 313 7.58 -11.78 -12.43
CA LEU A 313 6.40 -12.42 -13.02
C LEU A 313 6.73 -13.72 -13.74
N ARG A 314 7.88 -13.82 -14.44
CA ARG A 314 8.33 -15.09 -15.05
C ARG A 314 8.55 -16.19 -14.01
N HIS A 315 9.03 -15.83 -12.84
CA HIS A 315 9.26 -16.75 -11.72
C HIS A 315 8.07 -16.88 -10.75
N LYS A 316 6.89 -16.33 -11.11
CA LYS A 316 5.64 -16.40 -10.31
C LYS A 316 5.77 -15.78 -8.90
N VAL A 317 6.67 -14.83 -8.73
CA VAL A 317 6.75 -14.03 -7.50
C VAL A 317 5.45 -13.21 -7.37
N PRO A 318 4.75 -13.24 -6.23
CA PRO A 318 3.64 -12.33 -5.98
C PRO A 318 4.12 -10.88 -6.01
N VAL A 319 3.56 -10.05 -6.90
CA VAL A 319 3.91 -8.64 -7.01
C VAL A 319 2.66 -7.79 -6.84
N GLY A 320 2.71 -6.82 -5.95
CA GLY A 320 1.75 -5.74 -5.79
C GLY A 320 2.44 -4.39 -5.98
N LEU A 321 1.64 -3.32 -6.09
CA LEU A 321 2.15 -1.95 -6.14
C LEU A 321 2.04 -1.29 -4.77
N GLY A 322 3.01 -0.42 -4.46
CA GLY A 322 3.00 0.42 -3.27
C GLY A 322 3.36 1.86 -3.64
N VAL A 323 2.60 2.82 -3.12
CA VAL A 323 2.90 4.25 -3.36
C VAL A 323 4.12 4.72 -2.57
N ASP A 324 4.55 3.95 -1.54
CA ASP A 324 5.59 4.35 -0.60
C ASP A 324 5.24 5.63 0.18
N GLY A 325 6.19 6.23 0.90
CA GLY A 325 5.98 7.46 1.65
C GLY A 325 5.77 8.67 0.73
N SER A 326 4.84 9.54 1.10
CA SER A 326 4.58 10.75 0.31
C SER A 326 5.72 11.79 0.37
N ALA A 327 6.80 11.54 1.11
CA ALA A 327 8.00 12.36 1.04
C ALA A 327 8.97 11.89 -0.07
N SER A 328 8.77 10.69 -0.63
CA SER A 328 9.54 10.13 -1.75
C SER A 328 8.71 9.89 -3.01
N ASN A 329 7.37 9.91 -2.92
CA ASN A 329 6.45 9.84 -4.07
C ASN A 329 5.71 11.16 -4.33
N ASP A 330 5.57 11.98 -3.30
CA ASP A 330 4.81 13.25 -3.30
C ASP A 330 3.29 13.10 -3.52
N SER A 331 2.77 11.86 -3.73
CA SER A 331 1.34 11.56 -3.84
C SER A 331 0.97 10.22 -3.20
N SER A 332 -0.34 9.98 -3.02
CA SER A 332 -0.91 8.68 -2.64
C SER A 332 -1.92 8.27 -3.72
N ASP A 333 -1.44 8.03 -4.95
CA ASP A 333 -2.23 7.74 -6.15
C ASP A 333 -1.84 6.39 -6.77
N MET A 334 -2.69 5.38 -6.57
CA MET A 334 -2.45 4.03 -7.09
C MET A 334 -2.58 3.89 -8.61
N LEU A 335 -3.38 4.73 -9.28
CA LEU A 335 -3.40 4.75 -10.76
C LEU A 335 -2.12 5.37 -11.31
N GLY A 336 -1.60 6.41 -10.65
CA GLY A 336 -0.30 6.99 -10.94
C GLY A 336 0.82 5.95 -10.83
N GLU A 337 0.84 5.15 -9.76
CA GLU A 337 1.78 4.03 -9.58
C GLU A 337 1.63 2.97 -10.68
N ALA A 338 0.40 2.57 -11.00
CA ALA A 338 0.16 1.58 -12.06
C ALA A 338 0.60 2.10 -13.44
N ARG A 339 0.36 3.40 -13.73
CA ARG A 339 0.87 4.05 -14.94
C ARG A 339 2.39 4.06 -14.96
N GLN A 340 3.03 4.44 -13.86
CA GLN A 340 4.49 4.49 -13.78
C GLN A 340 5.09 3.10 -13.92
N CYS A 341 4.52 2.09 -13.25
CA CYS A 341 4.91 0.68 -13.44
C CYS A 341 4.80 0.26 -14.91
N MET A 342 3.69 0.60 -15.59
CA MET A 342 3.52 0.30 -17.01
C MET A 342 4.61 0.97 -17.87
N LEU A 343 4.91 2.23 -17.64
CA LEU A 343 5.81 3.00 -18.50
C LEU A 343 7.28 2.60 -18.31
N VAL A 344 7.73 2.46 -17.06
CA VAL A 344 9.13 2.18 -16.76
C VAL A 344 9.58 0.81 -17.27
N HIS A 345 8.69 -0.18 -17.31
CA HIS A 345 9.02 -1.51 -17.84
C HIS A 345 8.90 -1.65 -19.36
N ARG A 346 8.55 -0.57 -20.06
CA ARG A 346 8.48 -0.53 -21.53
C ARG A 346 9.72 0.03 -22.22
N LEU A 347 10.73 0.45 -21.45
CA LEU A 347 11.94 1.08 -22.00
C LEU A 347 12.62 0.20 -23.05
N ASP A 348 12.79 -1.09 -22.75
CA ASP A 348 13.43 -2.04 -23.66
C ASP A 348 12.44 -2.84 -24.51
N ASN A 349 11.22 -3.03 -24.01
CA ASN A 349 10.20 -3.83 -24.66
C ASN A 349 8.80 -3.32 -24.31
N VAL A 350 8.12 -2.69 -25.27
CA VAL A 350 6.76 -2.13 -25.10
C VAL A 350 5.71 -3.16 -24.68
N LYS A 351 5.97 -4.46 -24.86
CA LYS A 351 5.08 -5.55 -24.46
C LYS A 351 5.37 -6.08 -23.06
N ALA A 352 6.44 -5.65 -22.39
CA ALA A 352 6.86 -6.18 -21.08
C ALA A 352 5.82 -5.92 -19.97
N MET A 353 5.09 -4.78 -20.04
CA MET A 353 4.05 -4.44 -19.06
C MET A 353 2.80 -3.88 -19.77
N PRO A 354 1.86 -4.73 -20.16
CA PRO A 354 0.55 -4.30 -20.66
C PRO A 354 -0.26 -3.56 -19.59
N ALA A 355 -1.14 -2.63 -19.99
CA ALA A 355 -1.99 -1.87 -19.05
C ALA A 355 -2.81 -2.77 -18.11
N ARG A 356 -3.41 -3.85 -18.64
CA ARG A 356 -4.17 -4.82 -17.84
C ARG A 356 -3.31 -5.53 -16.80
N LYS A 357 -2.04 -5.81 -17.11
CA LYS A 357 -1.11 -6.41 -16.15
C LYS A 357 -0.77 -5.42 -15.04
N ALA A 358 -0.51 -4.14 -15.35
CA ALA A 358 -0.26 -3.13 -14.31
C ALA A 358 -1.49 -2.93 -13.39
N LEU A 359 -2.71 -2.92 -13.94
CA LEU A 359 -3.95 -2.89 -13.15
C LEU A 359 -4.16 -4.16 -12.32
N GLU A 360 -3.78 -5.32 -12.84
CA GLU A 360 -3.79 -6.58 -12.08
C GLU A 360 -2.84 -6.51 -10.88
N LEU A 361 -1.63 -5.98 -11.05
CA LEU A 361 -0.67 -5.79 -9.95
C LEU A 361 -1.21 -4.81 -8.90
N ALA A 362 -1.93 -3.77 -9.31
CA ALA A 362 -2.55 -2.78 -8.43
C ALA A 362 -3.79 -3.32 -7.68
N THR A 363 -4.35 -4.46 -8.07
CA THR A 363 -5.58 -5.05 -7.51
C THR A 363 -5.31 -6.43 -6.91
N ARG A 364 -5.52 -7.52 -7.67
CA ARG A 364 -5.35 -8.90 -7.19
C ARG A 364 -3.89 -9.24 -6.83
N GLY A 365 -2.92 -8.63 -7.51
CA GLY A 365 -1.50 -8.76 -7.18
C GLY A 365 -1.22 -8.22 -5.78
N GLY A 366 -1.69 -7.00 -5.49
CA GLY A 366 -1.59 -6.42 -4.14
C GLY A 366 -2.31 -7.25 -3.08
N ALA A 367 -3.50 -7.78 -3.40
CA ALA A 367 -4.24 -8.67 -2.50
C ALA A 367 -3.42 -9.95 -2.17
N ALA A 368 -2.83 -10.57 -3.17
CA ALA A 368 -1.97 -11.74 -2.99
C ALA A 368 -0.74 -11.42 -2.11
N VAL A 369 -0.08 -10.27 -2.34
CA VAL A 369 1.04 -9.80 -1.53
C VAL A 369 0.65 -9.61 -0.07
N LEU A 370 -0.55 -9.09 0.22
CA LEU A 370 -1.04 -8.94 1.59
C LEU A 370 -1.65 -10.24 2.17
N GLY A 371 -1.63 -11.36 1.43
CA GLY A 371 -2.21 -12.64 1.86
C GLY A 371 -3.75 -12.61 1.92
N ARG A 372 -4.42 -11.81 1.08
CA ARG A 372 -5.87 -11.62 1.07
C ARG A 372 -6.47 -12.27 -0.18
N SER A 373 -7.16 -13.38 -0.01
CA SER A 373 -7.91 -14.05 -1.09
C SER A 373 -9.34 -13.52 -1.25
N ASP A 374 -9.82 -12.74 -0.31
CA ASP A 374 -11.19 -12.24 -0.20
C ASP A 374 -11.43 -10.86 -0.83
N ILE A 375 -10.38 -10.22 -1.37
CA ILE A 375 -10.39 -8.92 -2.05
C ILE A 375 -9.65 -8.98 -3.41
N GLY A 376 -9.57 -7.86 -4.11
CA GLY A 376 -8.72 -7.69 -5.32
C GLY A 376 -9.38 -8.11 -6.64
N SER A 377 -10.58 -8.68 -6.61
CA SER A 377 -11.38 -8.98 -7.80
C SER A 377 -12.87 -8.83 -7.53
N ILE A 378 -13.67 -8.63 -8.59
CA ILE A 378 -15.14 -8.53 -8.50
C ILE A 378 -15.74 -9.90 -8.84
N GLU A 379 -15.96 -10.69 -7.80
CA GLU A 379 -16.50 -12.06 -7.89
C GLU A 379 -17.53 -12.31 -6.78
N PRO A 380 -18.58 -13.08 -7.04
CA PRO A 380 -19.48 -13.52 -5.97
C PRO A 380 -18.70 -14.19 -4.83
N GLY A 381 -19.04 -13.84 -3.58
CA GLY A 381 -18.39 -14.37 -2.40
C GLY A 381 -17.17 -13.56 -1.91
N LYS A 382 -16.72 -12.55 -2.64
CA LYS A 382 -15.65 -11.63 -2.22
C LYS A 382 -16.20 -10.36 -1.57
N ALA A 383 -15.33 -9.63 -0.88
CA ALA A 383 -15.67 -8.34 -0.30
C ALA A 383 -16.01 -7.32 -1.38
N ALA A 384 -16.99 -6.49 -1.12
CA ALA A 384 -17.40 -5.43 -2.02
C ALA A 384 -16.47 -4.21 -1.89
N ASP A 385 -15.26 -4.36 -2.42
CA ASP A 385 -14.23 -3.33 -2.54
C ASP A 385 -14.13 -2.93 -4.02
N ILE A 386 -14.71 -1.78 -4.41
CA ILE A 386 -14.96 -1.41 -5.81
C ILE A 386 -14.62 0.06 -6.05
N ALA A 387 -13.96 0.32 -7.17
CA ALA A 387 -13.70 1.66 -7.70
C ALA A 387 -14.50 1.92 -8.97
N VAL A 388 -15.11 3.11 -9.08
CA VAL A 388 -15.93 3.55 -10.22
C VAL A 388 -15.33 4.83 -10.78
N PHE A 389 -14.79 4.81 -11.99
CA PHE A 389 -14.15 5.92 -12.67
C PHE A 389 -15.03 6.44 -13.81
N ASP A 390 -15.39 7.72 -13.78
CA ASP A 390 -16.09 8.35 -14.89
C ASP A 390 -15.08 8.73 -15.99
N VAL A 391 -15.25 8.14 -17.17
CA VAL A 391 -14.40 8.37 -18.34
C VAL A 391 -15.11 9.17 -19.44
N SER A 392 -16.05 10.04 -19.05
CA SER A 392 -16.78 10.91 -19.98
C SER A 392 -16.12 12.29 -20.17
N GLY A 393 -15.10 12.62 -19.38
CA GLY A 393 -14.40 13.90 -19.41
C GLY A 393 -13.59 14.15 -20.68
N LEU A 394 -13.14 15.40 -20.84
CA LEU A 394 -12.34 15.84 -22.00
C LEU A 394 -11.02 15.07 -22.12
N ASP A 395 -10.41 14.71 -21.01
CA ASP A 395 -9.17 13.95 -20.89
C ASP A 395 -9.28 12.49 -21.33
N TYR A 396 -10.52 12.00 -21.57
CA TYR A 396 -10.79 10.67 -22.13
C TYR A 396 -11.35 10.68 -23.56
N ILE A 397 -11.38 11.82 -24.25
CA ILE A 397 -11.87 11.89 -25.65
C ILE A 397 -11.03 10.96 -26.54
N GLY A 398 -11.72 10.17 -27.39
CA GLY A 398 -11.09 9.23 -28.30
C GLY A 398 -10.69 7.88 -27.68
N SER A 399 -10.81 7.68 -26.36
CA SER A 399 -10.32 6.49 -25.65
C SER A 399 -11.36 5.38 -25.47
N LYS A 400 -12.59 5.56 -25.92
CA LYS A 400 -13.72 4.63 -25.68
C LYS A 400 -13.58 3.26 -26.39
N SER A 401 -12.59 3.09 -27.26
CA SER A 401 -12.27 1.81 -27.87
C SER A 401 -11.73 0.78 -26.84
N ASP A 402 -11.00 1.29 -25.82
CA ASP A 402 -10.51 0.50 -24.68
C ASP A 402 -10.60 1.32 -23.38
N PRO A 403 -11.80 1.42 -22.77
CA PRO A 403 -12.01 2.27 -21.60
C PRO A 403 -11.20 1.83 -20.38
N LEU A 404 -10.92 0.53 -20.21
CA LEU A 404 -10.13 0.04 -19.08
C LEU A 404 -8.67 0.51 -19.18
N ALA A 405 -8.04 0.31 -20.33
CA ALA A 405 -6.65 0.76 -20.52
C ALA A 405 -6.53 2.30 -20.50
N SER A 406 -7.60 3.02 -20.85
CA SER A 406 -7.60 4.48 -20.81
C SER A 406 -7.31 5.05 -19.42
N LEU A 407 -7.63 4.33 -18.34
CA LEU A 407 -7.29 4.73 -16.98
C LEU A 407 -5.78 4.94 -16.78
N LEU A 408 -4.93 4.23 -17.54
CA LEU A 408 -3.48 4.36 -17.48
C LEU A 408 -2.88 5.18 -18.63
N PHE A 409 -3.52 5.21 -19.80
CA PHE A 409 -3.00 5.96 -20.96
C PHE A 409 -3.51 7.39 -21.03
N CYS A 410 -4.70 7.64 -20.49
CA CYS A 410 -5.39 8.92 -20.56
C CYS A 410 -5.69 9.40 -19.13
N GLY A 411 -6.29 10.60 -19.03
CA GLY A 411 -6.75 11.15 -17.76
C GLY A 411 -5.62 11.78 -16.94
N ALA A 412 -5.81 13.04 -16.58
CA ALA A 412 -4.93 13.75 -15.64
C ALA A 412 -5.45 13.68 -14.20
N SER A 413 -6.75 13.40 -14.04
CA SER A 413 -7.40 13.27 -12.74
C SER A 413 -7.78 11.81 -12.50
N HIS A 414 -7.08 11.16 -11.61
CA HIS A 414 -7.36 9.75 -11.22
C HIS A 414 -8.49 9.64 -10.18
N ARG A 415 -9.30 10.69 -9.97
CA ARG A 415 -10.38 10.66 -8.97
C ARG A 415 -11.52 9.74 -9.40
N THR A 416 -11.93 8.89 -8.48
CA THR A 416 -13.12 8.06 -8.63
C THR A 416 -14.39 8.89 -8.53
N LYS A 417 -15.43 8.48 -9.24
CA LYS A 417 -16.80 8.96 -8.98
C LYS A 417 -17.37 8.34 -7.70
N TYR A 418 -17.12 7.03 -7.50
CA TYR A 418 -17.46 6.31 -6.28
C TYR A 418 -16.33 5.35 -5.90
N THR A 419 -16.08 5.23 -4.60
CA THR A 419 -15.29 4.15 -4.01
C THR A 419 -16.15 3.46 -2.96
N VAL A 420 -16.22 2.13 -3.05
CA VAL A 420 -16.94 1.29 -2.11
C VAL A 420 -15.93 0.42 -1.38
N VAL A 421 -15.97 0.40 -0.06
CA VAL A 421 -15.13 -0.45 0.79
C VAL A 421 -16.04 -1.30 1.67
N ASN A 422 -15.89 -2.60 1.60
CA ASN A 422 -16.69 -3.53 2.39
C ASN A 422 -18.21 -3.30 2.27
N GLY A 423 -18.67 -2.92 1.06
CA GLY A 423 -20.06 -2.61 0.74
C GLY A 423 -20.54 -1.21 1.15
N GLU A 424 -19.70 -0.39 1.78
CA GLU A 424 -20.01 0.98 2.16
C GLU A 424 -19.44 2.00 1.16
N ILE A 425 -20.24 2.97 0.74
CA ILE A 425 -19.79 4.06 -0.12
C ILE A 425 -18.94 5.03 0.73
N VAL A 426 -17.63 5.06 0.48
CA VAL A 426 -16.65 5.92 1.18
C VAL A 426 -16.24 7.13 0.35
N VAL A 427 -16.39 7.06 -0.98
CA VAL A 427 -16.29 8.21 -1.90
C VAL A 427 -17.58 8.29 -2.70
N LYS A 428 -18.17 9.50 -2.78
CA LYS A 428 -19.39 9.79 -3.54
C LYS A 428 -19.20 11.06 -4.34
N ASN A 429 -19.40 10.99 -5.65
CA ASN A 429 -19.23 12.10 -6.58
C ASN A 429 -17.85 12.79 -6.43
N GLY A 430 -16.79 12.01 -6.32
CA GLY A 430 -15.41 12.50 -6.20
C GLY A 430 -15.07 13.13 -4.86
N ARG A 431 -15.88 12.92 -3.80
CA ARG A 431 -15.67 13.47 -2.46
C ARG A 431 -15.71 12.38 -1.39
N LEU A 432 -14.90 12.50 -0.34
CA LEU A 432 -14.97 11.63 0.83
C LEU A 432 -16.36 11.74 1.49
N ALA A 433 -16.97 10.59 1.75
CA ALA A 433 -18.32 10.53 2.29
C ALA A 433 -18.37 10.50 3.83
N LYS A 434 -17.27 10.06 4.48
CA LYS A 434 -17.23 9.87 5.93
C LYS A 434 -16.55 11.02 6.68
N VAL A 435 -15.69 11.77 6.01
CA VAL A 435 -14.92 12.87 6.61
C VAL A 435 -14.96 14.12 5.74
N ASN A 436 -14.78 15.28 6.35
CA ASN A 436 -14.74 16.55 5.63
C ASN A 436 -13.31 16.83 5.13
N GLU A 437 -13.10 16.83 3.81
CA GLU A 437 -11.78 17.01 3.17
C GLU A 437 -11.09 18.33 3.57
N PHE A 438 -11.85 19.44 3.70
CA PHE A 438 -11.28 20.74 4.05
C PHE A 438 -10.74 20.74 5.49
N LYS A 439 -11.52 20.22 6.45
CA LYS A 439 -11.08 20.11 7.85
C LYS A 439 -9.91 19.15 7.99
N LEU A 440 -9.88 18.09 7.18
CA LEU A 440 -8.77 17.13 7.14
C LEU A 440 -7.50 17.80 6.63
N ALA A 441 -7.57 18.53 5.50
CA ALA A 441 -6.45 19.26 4.93
C ALA A 441 -5.93 20.35 5.90
N GLU A 442 -6.82 21.12 6.53
CA GLU A 442 -6.46 22.12 7.54
C GLU A 442 -5.69 21.50 8.71
N ARG A 443 -6.20 20.39 9.27
CA ARG A 443 -5.54 19.66 10.36
C ARG A 443 -4.16 19.15 9.95
N ALA A 444 -4.05 18.54 8.76
CA ALA A 444 -2.78 18.01 8.26
C ALA A 444 -1.75 19.13 8.03
N ASN A 445 -2.14 20.25 7.43
CA ASN A 445 -1.26 21.40 7.23
C ASN A 445 -0.82 22.03 8.56
N LYS A 446 -1.69 22.11 9.57
CA LYS A 446 -1.35 22.57 10.91
C LYS A 446 -0.31 21.63 11.58
N ALA A 447 -0.50 20.32 11.44
CA ALA A 447 0.44 19.32 11.95
C ALA A 447 1.81 19.42 11.24
N ALA A 448 1.83 19.56 9.90
CA ALA A 448 3.05 19.77 9.12
C ALA A 448 3.80 21.03 9.58
N SER A 449 3.11 22.17 9.67
CA SER A 449 3.70 23.43 10.15
C SER A 449 4.26 23.32 11.58
N SER A 450 3.61 22.52 12.44
CA SER A 450 4.11 22.23 13.78
C SER A 450 5.40 21.42 13.76
N LEU A 451 5.49 20.42 12.87
CA LEU A 451 6.71 19.61 12.70
C LEU A 451 7.88 20.47 12.23
N TYR A 452 7.68 21.29 11.19
CA TYR A 452 8.71 22.18 10.64
C TYR A 452 9.24 23.13 11.69
N ARG A 453 8.36 23.80 12.42
CA ARG A 453 8.76 24.71 13.51
C ARG A 453 9.58 24.02 14.59
N LYS A 454 9.20 22.79 15.01
CA LYS A 454 9.95 22.01 16.01
C LYS A 454 11.31 21.56 15.48
N ALA A 455 11.43 21.35 14.19
CA ALA A 455 12.68 20.97 13.52
C ALA A 455 13.58 22.16 13.17
N GLY A 456 13.07 23.39 13.26
CA GLY A 456 13.80 24.60 12.85
C GLY A 456 13.91 24.78 11.34
N VAL A 457 12.90 24.33 10.59
CA VAL A 457 12.85 24.37 9.10
C VAL A 457 11.72 25.28 8.64
#